data_422dfac01bc15db86c1c6d928a15d692
#
_entry.id   422dfac01bc15db86c1c6d928a15d692
#
_cell.length_a   1.000
_cell.length_b   1.000
_cell.length_c   1.000
_cell.angle_alpha   90.00
_cell.angle_beta   90.00
_cell.angle_gamma   90.00
#
_symmetry.space_group_name_H-M   'P 1'
#
loop_
_entity.id
_entity.type
_entity.pdbx_description
1 polymer ?
#
loop_
_entity_poly.entity_id
_entity_poly.type
_entity_poly.pdbx_seq_one_letter_code
_entity_poly.pdbx_strand_id
1 'polypeptide(L)'
;MTLLELTVVILVLLTLITVLFFGAQAWKRGSDRALCIIHIHNVQKGMRSYSNLYGFSPGANAPNLQSQIIGLGRVIETTPTCPGGGNYTFGQTYGVDTVPPMGTLYMECSLSSSFQHLPNVTPDW
;
A
#
# COMPACT_ATOMS: atom_id res chain seq x y z
N MET A 1 41.37 -33.06 -0.20
CA MET A 1 40.13 -32.79 -0.94
C MET A 1 40.21 -33.37 -2.33
N THR A 2 39.25 -34.18 -2.66
CA THR A 2 39.14 -34.73 -4.00
C THR A 2 38.39 -33.75 -4.93
N LEU A 3 38.59 -33.86 -6.21
CA LEU A 3 37.89 -33.08 -7.22
C LEU A 3 36.37 -33.27 -7.11
N LEU A 4 35.93 -34.49 -6.80
CA LEU A 4 34.51 -34.83 -6.60
C LEU A 4 33.91 -34.07 -5.42
N GLU A 5 34.59 -33.98 -4.28
CA GLU A 5 34.14 -33.25 -3.11
C GLU A 5 33.96 -31.76 -3.41
N LEU A 6 34.94 -31.16 -4.13
CA LEU A 6 34.85 -29.77 -4.53
C LEU A 6 33.66 -29.51 -5.48
N THR A 7 33.44 -30.38 -6.46
CA THR A 7 32.34 -30.23 -7.42
C THR A 7 30.97 -30.36 -6.75
N VAL A 8 30.82 -31.28 -5.80
CA VAL A 8 29.57 -31.43 -5.01
C VAL A 8 29.27 -30.19 -4.19
N VAL A 9 30.30 -29.62 -3.53
CA VAL A 9 30.14 -28.40 -2.74
C VAL A 9 29.70 -27.22 -3.60
N ILE A 10 30.33 -27.02 -4.75
CA ILE A 10 29.94 -25.94 -5.68
C ILE A 10 28.51 -26.15 -6.18
N LEU A 11 28.12 -27.37 -6.53
CA LEU A 11 26.76 -27.67 -6.98
C LEU A 11 25.71 -27.34 -5.92
N VAL A 12 25.97 -27.74 -4.67
CA VAL A 12 25.06 -27.45 -3.54
C VAL A 12 24.95 -25.95 -3.30
N LEU A 13 26.06 -25.22 -3.32
CA LEU A 13 26.07 -23.77 -3.14
C LEU A 13 25.27 -23.05 -4.24
N LEU A 14 25.43 -23.44 -5.49
CA LEU A 14 24.70 -22.85 -6.62
C LEU A 14 23.19 -23.12 -6.50
N THR A 15 22.78 -24.32 -6.10
CA THR A 15 21.36 -24.64 -5.90
C THR A 15 20.75 -23.84 -4.75
N LEU A 16 21.46 -23.67 -3.64
CA LEU A 16 21.02 -22.85 -2.51
C LEU A 16 20.85 -21.38 -2.89
N ILE A 17 21.79 -20.81 -3.63
CA ILE A 17 21.71 -19.41 -4.10
C ILE A 17 20.50 -19.21 -4.99
N THR A 18 20.22 -20.11 -5.92
CA THR A 18 19.05 -20.00 -6.80
C THR A 18 17.74 -20.06 -6.03
N VAL A 19 17.60 -20.99 -5.09
CA VAL A 19 16.40 -21.11 -4.24
C VAL A 19 16.19 -19.84 -3.40
N LEU A 20 17.25 -19.29 -2.80
CA LEU A 20 17.17 -18.06 -2.01
C LEU A 20 16.78 -16.87 -2.87
N PHE A 21 17.27 -16.77 -4.08
CA PHE A 21 16.96 -15.65 -4.99
C PHE A 21 15.46 -15.63 -5.36
N PHE A 22 14.89 -16.77 -5.73
CA PHE A 22 13.45 -16.86 -6.04
C PHE A 22 12.57 -16.63 -4.81
N GLY A 23 12.98 -17.16 -3.66
CA GLY A 23 12.28 -16.95 -2.39
C GLY A 23 12.26 -15.49 -1.96
N ALA A 24 13.39 -14.76 -2.12
CA ALA A 24 13.48 -13.35 -1.80
C ALA A 24 12.57 -12.48 -2.67
N GLN A 25 12.44 -12.77 -3.95
CA GLN A 25 11.54 -12.05 -4.85
C GLN A 25 10.06 -12.23 -4.46
N ALA A 26 9.66 -13.45 -4.14
CA ALA A 26 8.30 -13.73 -3.72
C ALA A 26 7.96 -13.02 -2.40
N TRP A 27 8.88 -13.04 -1.45
CA TRP A 27 8.73 -12.33 -0.17
C TRP A 27 8.63 -10.82 -0.35
N LYS A 28 9.45 -10.25 -1.22
CA LYS A 28 9.41 -8.82 -1.54
C LYS A 28 8.05 -8.39 -2.08
N ARG A 29 7.45 -9.15 -3.00
CA ARG A 29 6.11 -8.85 -3.53
C ARG A 29 5.04 -8.85 -2.45
N GLY A 30 5.08 -9.82 -1.54
CA GLY A 30 4.17 -9.87 -0.40
C GLY A 30 4.35 -8.70 0.56
N SER A 31 5.58 -8.31 0.82
CA SER A 31 5.92 -7.15 1.65
C SER A 31 5.45 -5.84 1.01
N ASP A 32 5.69 -5.64 -0.27
CA ASP A 32 5.27 -4.46 -1.02
C ASP A 32 3.74 -4.31 -1.02
N ARG A 33 3.02 -5.43 -1.19
CA ARG A 33 1.56 -5.46 -1.08
C ARG A 33 1.09 -5.04 0.31
N ALA A 34 1.66 -5.62 1.35
CA ALA A 34 1.29 -5.31 2.74
C ALA A 34 1.53 -3.84 3.08
N LEU A 35 2.67 -3.27 2.69
CA LEU A 35 2.98 -1.86 2.89
C LEU A 35 2.03 -0.95 2.12
N CYS A 36 1.68 -1.29 0.88
CA CYS A 36 0.71 -0.54 0.10
C CYS A 36 -0.66 -0.51 0.80
N ILE A 37 -1.13 -1.64 1.31
CA ILE A 37 -2.38 -1.72 2.06
C ILE A 37 -2.32 -0.89 3.35
N ILE A 38 -1.20 -0.89 4.05
CA ILE A 38 -0.98 -0.05 5.24
C ILE A 38 -1.04 1.42 4.89
N HIS A 39 -0.45 1.85 3.78
CA HIS A 39 -0.53 3.24 3.31
C HIS A 39 -1.96 3.65 3.00
N ILE A 40 -2.72 2.80 2.31
CA ILE A 40 -4.15 3.03 2.02
C ILE A 40 -4.94 3.15 3.33
N HIS A 41 -4.69 2.27 4.30
CA HIS A 41 -5.35 2.30 5.60
C HIS A 41 -5.02 3.56 6.40
N ASN A 42 -3.77 4.00 6.40
CA ASN A 42 -3.35 5.22 7.08
C ASN A 42 -4.01 6.47 6.49
N VAL A 43 -4.08 6.56 5.17
CA VAL A 43 -4.79 7.66 4.48
C VAL A 43 -6.27 7.63 4.80
N GLN A 44 -6.87 6.46 4.80
CA GLN A 44 -8.29 6.28 5.15
C GLN A 44 -8.56 6.73 6.59
N LYS A 45 -7.73 6.32 7.54
CA LYS A 45 -7.83 6.78 8.94
C LYS A 45 -7.65 8.29 9.07
N GLY A 46 -6.67 8.86 8.38
CA GLY A 46 -6.43 10.29 8.37
C GLY A 46 -7.63 11.06 7.84
N MET A 47 -8.23 10.60 6.76
CA MET A 47 -9.43 11.19 6.18
C MET A 47 -10.62 11.10 7.14
N ARG A 48 -10.85 9.95 7.77
CA ARG A 48 -11.92 9.79 8.76
C ARG A 48 -11.70 10.64 10.00
N SER A 49 -10.48 10.73 10.49
CA SER A 49 -10.13 11.60 11.62
C SER A 49 -10.40 13.07 11.29
N TYR A 50 -10.00 13.50 10.11
CA TYR A 50 -10.29 14.86 9.65
C TYR A 50 -11.79 15.13 9.54
N SER A 51 -12.54 14.21 8.92
CA SER A 51 -13.99 14.37 8.77
C SER A 51 -14.71 14.44 10.12
N ASN A 52 -14.29 13.62 11.08
CA ASN A 52 -14.87 13.62 12.43
C ASN A 52 -14.52 14.90 13.21
N LEU A 53 -13.29 15.38 13.04
CA LEU A 53 -12.82 16.58 13.73
C LEU A 53 -13.55 17.86 13.27
N TYR A 54 -13.81 17.95 11.97
CA TYR A 54 -14.46 19.12 11.35
C TYR A 54 -15.97 18.92 11.09
N GLY A 55 -16.53 17.77 11.47
CA GLY A 55 -17.96 17.51 11.38
C GLY A 55 -18.48 17.20 9.98
N PHE A 56 -17.63 16.73 9.08
CA PHE A 56 -18.07 16.31 7.75
C PHE A 56 -18.73 14.92 7.82
N SER A 57 -19.94 14.83 7.32
CA SER A 57 -20.64 13.54 7.20
C SER A 57 -20.14 12.74 5.98
N PRO A 58 -20.28 11.40 5.98
CA PRO A 58 -20.05 10.61 4.79
C PRO A 58 -20.87 11.12 3.61
N GLY A 59 -20.22 11.32 2.47
CA GLY A 59 -20.82 11.94 1.27
C GLY A 59 -20.74 13.46 1.21
N ALA A 60 -20.29 14.13 2.27
CA ALA A 60 -20.17 15.58 2.30
C ALA A 60 -18.97 16.08 1.49
N ASN A 61 -19.11 17.29 0.94
CA ASN A 61 -18.00 17.96 0.30
C ASN A 61 -17.07 18.58 1.35
N ALA A 62 -15.79 18.23 1.28
CA ALA A 62 -14.73 18.78 2.13
C ALA A 62 -13.65 19.41 1.23
N PRO A 63 -13.69 20.73 1.00
CA PRO A 63 -12.77 21.38 0.08
C PRO A 63 -11.31 21.16 0.44
N ASN A 64 -10.48 20.86 -0.55
CA ASN A 64 -9.06 20.58 -0.39
C ASN A 64 -8.74 19.40 0.56
N LEU A 65 -9.62 18.39 0.60
CA LEU A 65 -9.51 17.26 1.51
C LEU A 65 -8.13 16.59 1.48
N GLN A 66 -7.60 16.35 0.29
CA GLN A 66 -6.28 15.74 0.13
C GLN A 66 -5.16 16.55 0.79
N SER A 67 -5.13 17.85 0.56
CA SER A 67 -4.11 18.75 1.12
C SER A 67 -4.28 18.98 2.63
N GLN A 68 -5.47 18.76 3.16
CA GLN A 68 -5.73 18.83 4.60
C GLN A 68 -5.30 17.56 5.34
N ILE A 69 -5.24 16.44 4.65
CA ILE A 69 -4.80 15.16 5.22
C ILE A 69 -3.30 14.96 5.05
N ILE A 70 -2.78 15.28 3.87
CA ILE A 70 -1.39 15.02 3.48
C ILE A 70 -0.64 16.32 3.32
N GLY A 71 0.46 16.49 4.04
CA GLY A 71 1.34 17.66 3.99
C GLY A 71 2.04 17.92 5.30
N LEU A 72 2.94 18.89 5.30
CA LEU A 72 3.68 19.28 6.51
C LEU A 72 2.73 19.75 7.60
N GLY A 73 2.86 19.17 8.79
CA GLY A 73 2.00 19.46 9.94
C GLY A 73 0.59 18.89 9.84
N ARG A 74 0.33 18.01 8.89
CA ARG A 74 -0.94 17.30 8.72
C ARG A 74 -0.87 15.88 9.34
N VAL A 75 -1.96 15.13 9.23
CA VAL A 75 -2.04 13.77 9.75
C VAL A 75 -0.99 12.86 9.10
N ILE A 76 -0.73 13.07 7.83
CA ILE A 76 0.31 12.39 7.06
C ILE A 76 1.27 13.45 6.51
N GLU A 77 2.49 13.50 7.02
CA GLU A 77 3.44 14.56 6.66
C GLU A 77 3.98 14.45 5.24
N THR A 78 4.13 13.23 4.75
CA THR A 78 4.67 12.97 3.41
C THR A 78 3.70 12.18 2.56
N THR A 79 3.62 12.52 1.27
CA THR A 79 2.80 11.74 0.33
C THR A 79 3.30 10.31 0.27
N PRO A 80 2.47 9.31 0.57
CA PRO A 80 2.89 7.93 0.50
C PRO A 80 3.16 7.50 -0.95
N THR A 81 4.11 6.59 -1.11
CA THR A 81 4.45 5.99 -2.40
C THR A 81 4.31 4.48 -2.33
N CYS A 82 3.82 3.86 -3.40
CA CYS A 82 3.69 2.41 -3.45
C CYS A 82 5.06 1.75 -3.58
N PRO A 83 5.47 0.86 -2.65
CA PRO A 83 6.74 0.16 -2.73
C PRO A 83 6.87 -0.75 -3.97
N GLY A 84 5.74 -1.22 -4.49
CA GLY A 84 5.69 -2.05 -5.69
C GLY A 84 5.76 -1.28 -7.01
N GLY A 85 5.94 0.04 -6.98
CA GLY A 85 6.02 0.89 -8.17
C GLY A 85 4.67 1.36 -8.71
N GLY A 86 3.57 1.14 -7.99
CA GLY A 86 2.26 1.64 -8.36
C GLY A 86 2.07 3.12 -8.04
N ASN A 87 1.02 3.70 -8.61
CA ASN A 87 0.59 5.06 -8.34
C ASN A 87 -0.67 5.07 -7.49
N TYR A 88 -0.73 5.99 -6.53
CA TYR A 88 -1.94 6.22 -5.76
C TYR A 88 -2.82 7.26 -6.44
N THR A 89 -4.11 6.98 -6.44
CA THR A 89 -5.15 7.89 -6.91
C THR A 89 -6.14 8.16 -5.79
N PHE A 90 -6.62 9.39 -5.73
CA PHE A 90 -7.50 9.84 -4.64
C PHE A 90 -8.89 10.15 -5.19
N GLY A 91 -9.92 9.76 -4.44
CA GLY A 91 -11.29 10.14 -4.73
C GLY A 91 -11.83 9.64 -6.07
N GLN A 92 -11.45 8.47 -6.52
CA GLN A 92 -11.88 7.95 -7.83
C GLN A 92 -13.39 7.81 -7.98
N THR A 93 -14.06 7.37 -6.93
CA THR A 93 -15.48 7.05 -6.98
C THR A 93 -16.38 8.26 -6.69
N TYR A 94 -15.99 9.08 -5.72
CA TYR A 94 -16.84 10.19 -5.22
C TYR A 94 -16.22 11.58 -5.37
N GLY A 95 -14.99 11.67 -5.86
CA GLY A 95 -14.26 12.92 -6.01
C GLY A 95 -13.23 13.18 -4.92
N VAL A 96 -12.21 13.96 -5.28
CA VAL A 96 -11.06 14.25 -4.38
C VAL A 96 -11.47 15.05 -3.15
N ASP A 97 -12.47 15.91 -3.29
CA ASP A 97 -12.94 16.79 -2.22
C ASP A 97 -14.23 16.27 -1.54
N THR A 98 -14.50 14.98 -1.66
CA THR A 98 -15.67 14.37 -1.06
C THR A 98 -15.26 13.30 -0.05
N VAL A 99 -15.85 13.31 1.13
CA VAL A 99 -15.67 12.24 2.12
C VAL A 99 -16.45 11.02 1.63
N PRO A 100 -15.79 9.93 1.26
CA PRO A 100 -16.51 8.77 0.74
C PRO A 100 -17.36 8.10 1.83
N PRO A 101 -18.46 7.44 1.46
CA PRO A 101 -19.25 6.65 2.39
C PRO A 101 -18.43 5.55 3.08
N MET A 102 -18.92 5.06 4.21
CA MET A 102 -18.26 3.93 4.89
C MET A 102 -18.14 2.73 3.97
N GLY A 103 -17.00 2.07 4.05
CA GLY A 103 -16.68 0.94 3.18
C GLY A 103 -16.05 1.29 1.83
N THR A 104 -15.99 2.58 1.49
CA THR A 104 -15.38 3.05 0.24
C THR A 104 -14.01 3.66 0.51
N LEU A 105 -13.01 3.28 -0.30
CA LEU A 105 -11.66 3.79 -0.16
C LEU A 105 -11.54 5.19 -0.75
N TYR A 106 -10.82 6.05 -0.04
CA TYR A 106 -10.44 7.38 -0.52
C TYR A 106 -9.23 7.35 -1.43
N MET A 107 -8.24 6.52 -1.11
CA MET A 107 -7.01 6.31 -1.90
C MET A 107 -6.96 4.88 -2.42
N GLU A 108 -6.65 4.74 -3.70
CA GLU A 108 -6.50 3.45 -4.35
C GLU A 108 -5.14 3.35 -5.06
N CYS A 109 -4.65 2.12 -5.21
CA CYS A 109 -3.39 1.85 -5.89
C CYS A 109 -3.65 1.32 -7.30
N SER A 110 -2.83 1.74 -8.26
CA SER A 110 -2.90 1.25 -9.64
C SER A 110 -2.65 -0.27 -9.77
N LEU A 111 -1.99 -0.87 -8.77
CA LEU A 111 -1.70 -2.30 -8.71
C LEU A 111 -2.80 -3.11 -7.99
N SER A 112 -3.96 -2.53 -7.73
CA SER A 112 -5.05 -3.17 -7.01
C SER A 112 -5.54 -4.45 -7.67
N SER A 113 -5.66 -4.44 -8.99
CA SER A 113 -6.13 -5.60 -9.78
C SER A 113 -5.01 -6.56 -10.16
N SER A 114 -3.84 -6.05 -10.56
CA SER A 114 -2.75 -6.87 -11.09
C SER A 114 -1.93 -7.59 -10.01
N PHE A 115 -1.72 -6.96 -8.86
CA PHE A 115 -0.93 -7.51 -7.76
C PHE A 115 -1.68 -7.52 -6.42
N GLN A 116 -2.99 -7.33 -6.46
CA GLN A 116 -3.86 -7.37 -5.28
C GLN A 116 -3.48 -6.35 -4.20
N HIS A 117 -3.01 -5.17 -4.59
CA HIS A 117 -2.74 -4.06 -3.68
C HIS A 117 -4.04 -3.39 -3.23
N LEU A 118 -4.94 -4.18 -2.68
CA LEU A 118 -6.26 -3.79 -2.24
C LEU A 118 -6.58 -4.48 -0.91
N PRO A 119 -7.12 -3.76 0.09
CA PRO A 119 -7.59 -4.38 1.33
C PRO A 119 -8.71 -5.39 1.06
N ASN A 120 -8.67 -6.53 1.73
CA ASN A 120 -9.66 -7.60 1.50
C ASN A 120 -11.04 -7.29 2.11
N VAL A 121 -11.07 -6.57 3.22
CA VAL A 121 -12.29 -6.27 3.97
C VAL A 121 -12.24 -4.81 4.43
N THR A 122 -13.19 -4.01 4.00
CA THR A 122 -13.23 -2.57 4.29
C THR A 122 -14.60 -2.05 4.77
N PRO A 123 -15.48 -2.85 5.41
CA PRO A 123 -16.83 -2.39 5.73
C PRO A 123 -16.85 -1.22 6.73
N ASP A 124 -15.84 -1.13 7.59
CA ASP A 124 -15.72 -0.10 8.65
C ASP A 124 -14.76 1.04 8.29
N TRP A 125 -14.29 1.10 7.07
CA TRP A 125 -13.26 2.07 6.64
C TRP A 125 -13.80 3.41 6.17
#